data_748a9678940d6eb16caf781457f82ba3
#
_entry.id   748a9678940d6eb16caf781457f82ba3
#
_cell.length_a   1.000
_cell.length_b   1.000
_cell.length_c   1.000
_cell.angle_alpha   90.00
_cell.angle_beta   90.00
_cell.angle_gamma   90.00
#
_symmetry.space_group_name_H-M   'P 1'
#
loop_
_entity.id
_entity.type
_entity.pdbx_description
1 polymer ?
#
loop_
_entity_poly.entity_id
_entity_poly.type
_entity_poly.pdbx_seq_one_letter_code
_entity_poly.pdbx_strand_id
1 'polypeptide(L)'
;GYVGIPMAVAFAEKGVKVIGFDVCKPKIEAYLNGEDPTCEVGTEKLVKTLKGGNLSLTYDLEQIRSANFYIVAVPTPVNEDRSPDVRPVEGASEVVGKVISKGDYVVFESTVYPGLTEELCIPIIEKFSGLKYKEDWKLGYSPERINPGDKVHTFKTIKKIVSGCDAESLDKIAKVYEMVVEPGVYRATSIAVAEAAKVIENSQRDINIAFMNELAMIFDKMGIDTNDVLDAAGTKWN
;
A
#
# COMPACT_ATOMS: atom_id res chain seq x y z
N GLY A 1 -6.64 -7.76 -1.93
CA GLY A 1 -6.56 -7.69 -0.46
C GLY A 1 -7.08 -6.36 0.06
N TYR A 2 -6.97 -6.13 1.38
CA TYR A 2 -7.53 -4.95 2.07
C TYR A 2 -6.94 -3.60 1.62
N VAL A 3 -5.79 -3.59 0.95
CA VAL A 3 -5.20 -2.39 0.34
C VAL A 3 -5.63 -2.25 -1.12
N GLY A 4 -5.49 -3.31 -1.90
CA GLY A 4 -5.67 -3.24 -3.35
C GLY A 4 -7.09 -2.98 -3.81
N ILE A 5 -8.11 -3.60 -3.16
CA ILE A 5 -9.50 -3.44 -3.62
C ILE A 5 -10.08 -2.05 -3.33
N PRO A 6 -9.88 -1.43 -2.15
CA PRO A 6 -10.30 -0.05 -1.92
C PRO A 6 -9.66 0.95 -2.89
N MET A 7 -8.39 0.77 -3.19
CA MET A 7 -7.65 1.60 -4.14
C MET A 7 -8.20 1.45 -5.56
N ALA A 8 -8.38 0.21 -6.03
CA ALA A 8 -8.92 -0.08 -7.35
C ALA A 8 -10.31 0.55 -7.54
N VAL A 9 -11.17 0.44 -6.52
CA VAL A 9 -12.50 1.07 -6.52
C VAL A 9 -12.38 2.60 -6.53
N ALA A 10 -11.47 3.18 -5.74
CA ALA A 10 -11.29 4.63 -5.68
C ALA A 10 -10.88 5.23 -7.04
N PHE A 11 -9.94 4.61 -7.74
CA PHE A 11 -9.55 5.03 -9.08
C PHE A 11 -10.68 4.83 -10.11
N ALA A 12 -11.37 3.69 -10.07
CA ALA A 12 -12.48 3.42 -10.99
C ALA A 12 -13.63 4.41 -10.83
N GLU A 13 -13.95 4.83 -9.61
CA GLU A 13 -14.94 5.88 -9.32
C GLU A 13 -14.55 7.24 -9.91
N LYS A 14 -13.28 7.51 -10.13
CA LYS A 14 -12.76 8.71 -10.80
C LYS A 14 -12.70 8.57 -12.33
N GLY A 15 -13.22 7.47 -12.87
CA GLY A 15 -13.26 7.22 -14.32
C GLY A 15 -11.96 6.64 -14.91
N VAL A 16 -11.01 6.27 -14.06
CA VAL A 16 -9.79 5.60 -14.50
C VAL A 16 -10.10 4.13 -14.81
N LYS A 17 -9.61 3.62 -15.94
CA LYS A 17 -9.67 2.19 -16.23
C LYS A 17 -8.69 1.44 -15.35
N VAL A 18 -9.20 0.53 -14.53
CA VAL A 18 -8.44 -0.24 -13.55
C VAL A 18 -8.61 -1.73 -13.80
N ILE A 19 -7.49 -2.44 -13.77
CA ILE A 19 -7.46 -3.91 -13.79
C ILE A 19 -6.90 -4.37 -12.44
N GLY A 20 -7.75 -4.94 -11.60
CA GLY A 20 -7.31 -5.56 -10.35
C GLY A 20 -6.89 -7.00 -10.62
N PHE A 21 -5.62 -7.31 -10.33
CA PHE A 21 -5.04 -8.63 -10.49
C PHE A 21 -4.73 -9.26 -9.13
N ASP A 22 -5.06 -10.53 -8.97
CA ASP A 22 -4.63 -11.35 -7.82
C ASP A 22 -4.40 -12.78 -8.30
N VAL A 23 -3.33 -13.41 -7.85
CA VAL A 23 -3.02 -14.81 -8.16
C VAL A 23 -4.01 -15.80 -7.52
N CYS A 24 -4.73 -15.36 -6.50
CA CYS A 24 -5.74 -16.16 -5.79
C CYS A 24 -7.07 -16.14 -6.56
N LYS A 25 -7.27 -17.12 -7.44
CA LYS A 25 -8.48 -17.27 -8.23
C LYS A 25 -9.78 -17.24 -7.39
N PRO A 26 -9.91 -17.98 -6.27
CA PRO A 26 -11.13 -17.92 -5.44
C PRO A 26 -11.46 -16.53 -4.94
N LYS A 27 -10.44 -15.71 -4.62
CA LYS A 27 -10.64 -14.32 -4.18
C LYS A 27 -11.20 -13.44 -5.31
N ILE A 28 -10.67 -13.59 -6.51
CA ILE A 28 -11.17 -12.87 -7.69
C ILE A 28 -12.60 -13.28 -8.00
N GLU A 29 -12.92 -14.57 -7.94
CA GLU A 29 -14.28 -15.08 -8.16
C GLU A 29 -15.28 -14.54 -7.13
N ALA A 30 -14.90 -14.48 -5.83
CA ALA A 30 -15.72 -13.86 -4.79
C ALA A 30 -16.02 -12.39 -5.11
N TYR A 31 -15.00 -11.59 -5.44
CA TYR A 31 -15.21 -10.19 -5.82
C TYR A 31 -16.10 -10.03 -7.06
N LEU A 32 -15.93 -10.86 -8.09
CA LEU A 32 -16.76 -10.84 -9.29
C LEU A 32 -18.23 -11.20 -9.01
N ASN A 33 -18.48 -12.03 -8.00
CA ASN A 33 -19.81 -12.34 -7.49
C ASN A 33 -20.39 -11.25 -6.57
N GLY A 34 -19.64 -10.17 -6.34
CA GLY A 34 -20.04 -9.06 -5.48
C GLY A 34 -19.73 -9.26 -3.99
N GLU A 35 -19.04 -10.34 -3.63
CA GLU A 35 -18.63 -10.59 -2.26
C GLU A 35 -17.29 -9.88 -1.98
N ASP A 36 -17.22 -9.10 -0.91
CA ASP A 36 -15.99 -8.50 -0.45
C ASP A 36 -15.46 -9.22 0.80
N PRO A 37 -14.56 -10.20 0.65
CA PRO A 37 -14.03 -10.95 1.79
C PRO A 37 -13.23 -10.09 2.78
N THR A 38 -12.82 -8.88 2.36
CA THR A 38 -12.04 -7.97 3.22
C THR A 38 -12.91 -7.03 4.03
N CYS A 39 -14.20 -6.88 3.66
CA CYS A 39 -15.16 -5.94 4.28
C CYS A 39 -14.72 -4.46 4.23
N GLU A 40 -13.76 -4.11 3.37
CA GLU A 40 -13.20 -2.76 3.27
C GLU A 40 -14.02 -1.84 2.34
N VAL A 41 -14.58 -2.39 1.28
CA VAL A 41 -15.37 -1.65 0.28
C VAL A 41 -16.88 -1.83 0.52
N GLY A 42 -17.28 -3.04 0.86
CA GLY A 42 -18.65 -3.49 0.99
C GLY A 42 -19.28 -3.89 -0.35
N THR A 43 -20.19 -4.86 -0.28
CA THR A 43 -20.81 -5.51 -1.45
C THR A 43 -21.50 -4.51 -2.39
N GLU A 44 -22.31 -3.61 -1.87
CA GLU A 44 -23.08 -2.67 -2.69
C GLU A 44 -22.15 -1.77 -3.56
N LYS A 45 -21.13 -1.21 -2.95
CA LYS A 45 -20.18 -0.33 -3.61
C LYS A 45 -19.33 -1.08 -4.63
N LEU A 46 -18.87 -2.30 -4.29
CA LEU A 46 -18.12 -3.17 -5.18
C LEU A 46 -18.94 -3.50 -6.44
N VAL A 47 -20.16 -3.98 -6.27
CA VAL A 47 -21.07 -4.34 -7.39
C VAL A 47 -21.36 -3.12 -8.27
N LYS A 48 -21.63 -1.95 -7.66
CA LYS A 48 -21.84 -0.70 -8.40
C LYS A 48 -20.63 -0.33 -9.25
N THR A 49 -19.43 -0.44 -8.69
CA THR A 49 -18.19 -0.08 -9.39
C THR A 49 -17.89 -1.05 -10.54
N LEU A 50 -18.08 -2.36 -10.33
CA LEU A 50 -17.92 -3.36 -11.39
C LEU A 50 -18.88 -3.11 -12.55
N LYS A 51 -20.16 -2.82 -12.25
CA LYS A 51 -21.16 -2.48 -13.27
C LYS A 51 -20.85 -1.17 -14.01
N GLY A 52 -20.10 -0.27 -13.39
CA GLY A 52 -19.66 1.00 -14.00
C GLY A 52 -18.66 0.85 -15.15
N GLY A 53 -18.06 -0.34 -15.32
CA GLY A 53 -17.20 -0.70 -16.45
C GLY A 53 -15.77 -0.16 -16.41
N ASN A 54 -15.41 0.61 -15.38
CA ASN A 54 -14.05 1.10 -15.20
C ASN A 54 -13.17 0.18 -14.34
N LEU A 55 -13.75 -0.80 -13.64
CA LEU A 55 -13.06 -1.80 -12.86
C LEU A 55 -13.26 -3.18 -13.48
N SER A 56 -12.19 -3.85 -13.81
CA SER A 56 -12.16 -5.29 -14.13
C SER A 56 -11.26 -6.01 -13.12
N LEU A 57 -11.60 -7.27 -12.83
CA LEU A 57 -10.84 -8.10 -11.90
C LEU A 57 -10.45 -9.39 -12.60
N THR A 58 -9.20 -9.81 -12.43
CA THR A 58 -8.67 -10.98 -13.14
C THR A 58 -7.59 -11.69 -12.35
N TYR A 59 -7.43 -12.98 -12.61
CA TYR A 59 -6.26 -13.79 -12.24
C TYR A 59 -5.41 -14.18 -13.47
N ASP A 60 -5.81 -13.71 -14.65
CA ASP A 60 -5.07 -13.93 -15.90
C ASP A 60 -4.04 -12.82 -16.12
N LEU A 61 -2.76 -13.23 -16.16
CA LEU A 61 -1.62 -12.35 -16.31
C LEU A 61 -1.66 -11.54 -17.62
N GLU A 62 -2.14 -12.13 -18.70
CA GLU A 62 -2.15 -11.46 -20.01
C GLU A 62 -3.08 -10.24 -20.04
N GLN A 63 -4.12 -10.24 -19.21
CA GLN A 63 -5.06 -9.12 -19.17
C GLN A 63 -4.46 -7.84 -18.58
N ILE A 64 -3.43 -7.94 -17.73
CA ILE A 64 -2.77 -6.75 -17.16
C ILE A 64 -1.66 -6.18 -18.05
N ARG A 65 -1.30 -6.84 -19.15
CA ARG A 65 -0.26 -6.37 -20.09
C ARG A 65 -0.62 -5.04 -20.77
N SER A 66 -1.88 -4.69 -20.82
CA SER A 66 -2.35 -3.42 -21.38
C SER A 66 -2.24 -2.22 -20.43
N ALA A 67 -1.88 -2.47 -19.16
CA ALA A 67 -1.66 -1.41 -18.19
C ALA A 67 -0.31 -0.72 -18.44
N ASN A 68 -0.22 0.54 -18.02
CA ASN A 68 1.01 1.34 -18.11
C ASN A 68 1.42 1.94 -16.74
N PHE A 69 0.63 1.66 -15.71
CA PHE A 69 0.89 2.06 -14.34
C PHE A 69 0.49 0.92 -13.40
N TYR A 70 1.48 0.32 -12.77
CA TYR A 70 1.31 -0.83 -11.90
C TYR A 70 1.45 -0.42 -10.44
N ILE A 71 0.47 -0.75 -9.62
CA ILE A 71 0.54 -0.57 -8.16
C ILE A 71 0.58 -1.95 -7.51
N VAL A 72 1.66 -2.24 -6.82
CA VAL A 72 1.90 -3.53 -6.16
C VAL A 72 1.59 -3.41 -4.67
N ALA A 73 0.53 -4.07 -4.23
CA ALA A 73 0.02 -4.03 -2.86
C ALA A 73 -0.13 -5.46 -2.28
N VAL A 74 0.98 -6.19 -2.25
CA VAL A 74 1.05 -7.53 -1.67
C VAL A 74 1.41 -7.48 -0.19
N PRO A 75 1.00 -8.48 0.63
CA PRO A 75 1.37 -8.53 2.03
C PRO A 75 2.87 -8.80 2.21
N THR A 76 3.40 -8.37 3.35
CA THR A 76 4.76 -8.68 3.83
C THR A 76 4.66 -9.28 5.23
N PRO A 77 4.31 -10.57 5.36
CA PRO A 77 4.22 -11.23 6.65
C PRO A 77 5.62 -11.39 7.27
N VAL A 78 5.66 -11.90 8.50
CA VAL A 78 6.92 -12.21 9.18
C VAL A 78 7.13 -13.70 9.24
N ASN A 79 8.38 -14.13 9.11
CA ASN A 79 8.83 -15.49 9.31
C ASN A 79 8.85 -15.86 10.80
N GLU A 80 9.06 -17.13 11.13
CA GLU A 80 9.16 -17.61 12.52
C GLU A 80 10.30 -16.95 13.31
N ASP A 81 11.39 -16.61 12.63
CA ASP A 81 12.55 -15.87 13.19
C ASP A 81 12.31 -14.36 13.29
N ARG A 82 11.09 -13.89 12.99
CA ARG A 82 10.68 -12.48 12.96
C ARG A 82 11.33 -11.63 11.86
N SER A 83 12.02 -12.24 10.91
CA SER A 83 12.46 -11.54 9.69
C SER A 83 11.27 -11.28 8.76
N PRO A 84 11.30 -10.22 7.93
CA PRO A 84 10.27 -9.99 6.91
C PRO A 84 10.25 -11.12 5.88
N ASP A 85 9.06 -11.65 5.57
CA ASP A 85 8.88 -12.54 4.43
C ASP A 85 8.67 -11.72 3.16
N VAL A 86 9.70 -11.62 2.34
CA VAL A 86 9.70 -10.84 1.10
C VAL A 86 9.25 -11.64 -0.13
N ARG A 87 8.99 -12.96 0.01
CA ARG A 87 8.56 -13.82 -1.12
C ARG A 87 7.34 -13.27 -1.88
N PRO A 88 6.30 -12.70 -1.22
CA PRO A 88 5.20 -12.10 -1.97
C PRO A 88 5.64 -10.89 -2.84
N VAL A 89 6.60 -10.10 -2.36
CA VAL A 89 7.15 -8.95 -3.12
C VAL A 89 8.00 -9.44 -4.29
N GLU A 90 8.82 -10.47 -4.10
CA GLU A 90 9.59 -11.13 -5.16
C GLU A 90 8.66 -11.67 -6.24
N GLY A 91 7.64 -12.45 -5.86
CA GLY A 91 6.64 -13.00 -6.79
C GLY A 91 5.87 -11.91 -7.55
N ALA A 92 5.51 -10.82 -6.89
CA ALA A 92 4.86 -9.70 -7.55
C ALA A 92 5.80 -8.98 -8.54
N SER A 93 7.08 -8.85 -8.20
CA SER A 93 8.11 -8.29 -9.09
C SER A 93 8.31 -9.15 -10.33
N GLU A 94 8.28 -10.49 -10.20
CA GLU A 94 8.30 -11.42 -11.34
C GLU A 94 7.07 -11.25 -12.24
N VAL A 95 5.89 -11.13 -11.63
CA VAL A 95 4.63 -10.89 -12.36
C VAL A 95 4.72 -9.61 -13.17
N VAL A 96 5.14 -8.52 -12.55
CA VAL A 96 5.32 -7.22 -13.23
C VAL A 96 6.36 -7.34 -14.34
N GLY A 97 7.51 -7.97 -14.07
CA GLY A 97 8.57 -8.16 -15.06
C GLY A 97 8.13 -8.92 -16.32
N LYS A 98 7.14 -9.82 -16.22
CA LYS A 98 6.59 -10.57 -17.37
C LYS A 98 5.66 -9.75 -18.27
N VAL A 99 5.12 -8.63 -17.77
CA VAL A 99 4.08 -7.86 -18.45
C VAL A 99 4.44 -6.41 -18.76
N ILE A 100 5.40 -5.85 -18.03
CA ILE A 100 5.82 -4.46 -18.14
C ILE A 100 6.36 -4.13 -19.53
N SER A 101 6.09 -2.93 -20.00
CA SER A 101 6.54 -2.38 -21.30
C SER A 101 7.35 -1.10 -21.12
N LYS A 102 7.99 -0.64 -22.19
CA LYS A 102 8.72 0.63 -22.19
C LYS A 102 7.79 1.81 -21.93
N GLY A 103 8.19 2.69 -21.03
CA GLY A 103 7.44 3.87 -20.61
C GLY A 103 6.52 3.64 -19.41
N ASP A 104 6.45 2.41 -18.90
CA ASP A 104 5.58 2.07 -17.77
C ASP A 104 6.16 2.52 -16.42
N TYR A 105 5.24 2.62 -15.46
CA TYR A 105 5.53 2.98 -14.06
C TYR A 105 5.14 1.84 -13.13
N VAL A 106 5.98 1.55 -12.16
CA VAL A 106 5.72 0.57 -11.10
C VAL A 106 5.82 1.26 -9.75
N VAL A 107 4.81 1.14 -8.91
CA VAL A 107 4.80 1.70 -7.55
C VAL A 107 4.52 0.58 -6.56
N PHE A 108 5.43 0.38 -5.61
CA PHE A 108 5.22 -0.57 -4.53
C PHE A 108 4.57 0.12 -3.33
N GLU A 109 3.57 -0.53 -2.74
CA GLU A 109 2.90 -0.09 -1.51
C GLU A 109 3.12 -1.04 -0.33
N SER A 110 3.70 -2.21 -0.58
CA SER A 110 4.02 -3.20 0.45
C SER A 110 4.97 -2.62 1.50
N THR A 111 4.72 -2.90 2.78
CA THR A 111 5.60 -2.45 3.86
C THR A 111 6.92 -3.20 3.79
N VAL A 112 8.02 -2.46 3.61
CA VAL A 112 9.37 -3.01 3.45
C VAL A 112 10.39 -2.18 4.25
N TYR A 113 11.58 -2.73 4.48
CA TYR A 113 12.69 -1.96 5.06
C TYR A 113 13.33 -1.04 3.99
N PRO A 114 13.99 0.05 4.42
CA PRO A 114 14.62 1.00 3.49
C PRO A 114 15.65 0.34 2.58
N GLY A 115 15.50 0.57 1.27
CA GLY A 115 16.36 0.02 0.22
C GLY A 115 15.79 -1.22 -0.46
N LEU A 116 14.85 -1.96 0.16
CA LEU A 116 14.35 -3.22 -0.40
C LEU A 116 13.79 -3.06 -1.80
N THR A 117 12.97 -2.03 -2.03
CA THR A 117 12.31 -1.85 -3.33
C THR A 117 13.32 -1.69 -4.47
N GLU A 118 14.41 -0.96 -4.24
CA GLU A 118 15.45 -0.79 -5.24
C GLU A 118 16.39 -2.00 -5.33
N GLU A 119 16.81 -2.56 -4.19
CA GLU A 119 17.79 -3.64 -4.14
C GLU A 119 17.24 -5.00 -4.60
N LEU A 120 15.97 -5.28 -4.30
CA LEU A 120 15.33 -6.57 -4.59
C LEU A 120 14.47 -6.53 -5.86
N CYS A 121 13.57 -5.54 -5.97
CA CYS A 121 12.55 -5.58 -7.02
C CYS A 121 13.12 -5.22 -8.39
N ILE A 122 14.06 -4.26 -8.47
CA ILE A 122 14.66 -3.86 -9.76
C ILE A 122 15.33 -5.02 -10.47
N PRO A 123 16.28 -5.77 -9.86
CA PRO A 123 16.94 -6.88 -10.53
C PRO A 123 15.96 -7.97 -11.01
N ILE A 124 14.89 -8.20 -10.24
CA ILE A 124 13.86 -9.18 -10.62
C ILE A 124 13.09 -8.70 -11.85
N ILE A 125 12.60 -7.46 -11.83
CA ILE A 125 11.84 -6.90 -12.95
C ILE A 125 12.71 -6.86 -14.21
N GLU A 126 13.96 -6.41 -14.13
CA GLU A 126 14.90 -6.39 -15.26
C GLU A 126 15.16 -7.79 -15.83
N LYS A 127 15.36 -8.79 -14.94
CA LYS A 127 15.58 -10.18 -15.34
C LYS A 127 14.43 -10.76 -16.18
N PHE A 128 13.19 -10.48 -15.77
CA PHE A 128 12.01 -11.06 -16.44
C PHE A 128 11.52 -10.24 -17.64
N SER A 129 11.77 -8.94 -17.66
CA SER A 129 11.34 -8.06 -18.75
C SER A 129 12.41 -7.87 -19.84
N GLY A 130 13.68 -7.97 -19.48
CA GLY A 130 14.79 -7.55 -20.33
C GLY A 130 14.90 -6.02 -20.50
N LEU A 131 14.09 -5.25 -19.78
CA LEU A 131 14.06 -3.79 -19.81
C LEU A 131 15.00 -3.22 -18.75
N LYS A 132 15.49 -1.99 -18.97
CA LYS A 132 16.40 -1.31 -18.07
C LYS A 132 15.70 -0.27 -17.20
N TYR A 133 15.94 -0.35 -15.92
CA TYR A 133 15.48 0.62 -14.92
C TYR A 133 15.95 2.04 -15.25
N LYS A 134 15.08 3.03 -15.03
CA LYS A 134 15.24 4.45 -15.36
C LYS A 134 15.28 4.78 -16.87
N GLU A 135 15.76 3.88 -17.71
CA GLU A 135 15.78 4.07 -19.16
C GLU A 135 14.44 3.69 -19.79
N ASP A 136 14.00 2.45 -19.55
CA ASP A 136 12.81 1.87 -20.20
C ASP A 136 11.57 1.94 -19.31
N TRP A 137 11.71 1.93 -17.99
CA TRP A 137 10.61 1.98 -17.03
C TRP A 137 11.00 2.73 -15.76
N LYS A 138 10.01 3.17 -14.99
CA LYS A 138 10.19 4.00 -13.80
C LYS A 138 9.63 3.31 -12.55
N LEU A 139 10.31 3.54 -11.41
CA LEU A 139 9.95 2.98 -10.13
C LEU A 139 9.55 4.07 -9.15
N GLY A 140 8.60 3.76 -8.30
CA GLY A 140 8.22 4.55 -7.13
C GLY A 140 7.83 3.68 -5.94
N TYR A 141 7.62 4.34 -4.83
CA TYR A 141 7.15 3.74 -3.60
C TYR A 141 6.16 4.67 -2.89
N SER A 142 5.08 4.10 -2.37
CA SER A 142 4.08 4.83 -1.60
C SER A 142 3.60 3.96 -0.45
N PRO A 143 4.05 4.18 0.79
CA PRO A 143 3.70 3.32 1.91
C PRO A 143 2.19 3.31 2.17
N GLU A 144 1.65 2.13 2.48
CA GLU A 144 0.28 2.04 2.98
C GLU A 144 0.19 2.56 4.42
N ARG A 145 -0.77 3.43 4.67
CA ARG A 145 -0.98 4.12 5.95
C ARG A 145 -2.35 3.88 6.56
N ILE A 146 -3.21 3.07 5.92
CA ILE A 146 -4.55 2.73 6.42
C ILE A 146 -4.41 1.73 7.57
N ASN A 147 -5.23 1.92 8.60
CA ASN A 147 -5.44 0.90 9.61
C ASN A 147 -6.68 0.07 9.21
N PRO A 148 -6.58 -1.26 9.11
CA PRO A 148 -7.73 -2.11 8.78
C PRO A 148 -8.92 -1.83 9.70
N GLY A 149 -10.10 -1.65 9.10
CA GLY A 149 -11.34 -1.37 9.84
C GLY A 149 -11.54 0.10 10.24
N ASP A 150 -10.58 0.99 10.02
CA ASP A 150 -10.76 2.43 10.26
C ASP A 150 -11.59 3.05 9.13
N LYS A 151 -12.80 3.51 9.48
CA LYS A 151 -13.76 4.11 8.52
C LYS A 151 -13.57 5.62 8.35
N VAL A 152 -12.75 6.25 9.18
CA VAL A 152 -12.47 7.68 9.13
C VAL A 152 -11.19 7.94 8.32
N HIS A 153 -10.12 7.23 8.66
CA HIS A 153 -8.80 7.37 8.01
C HIS A 153 -8.67 6.36 6.87
N THR A 154 -9.37 6.64 5.79
CA THR A 154 -9.40 5.77 4.60
C THR A 154 -8.34 6.17 3.57
N PHE A 155 -8.14 5.37 2.54
CA PHE A 155 -7.26 5.67 1.41
C PHE A 155 -7.50 7.07 0.81
N LYS A 156 -8.75 7.55 0.80
CA LYS A 156 -9.11 8.86 0.24
C LYS A 156 -8.83 10.02 1.19
N THR A 157 -8.94 9.80 2.50
CA THR A 157 -8.94 10.87 3.51
C THR A 157 -7.61 11.08 4.20
N ILE A 158 -6.66 10.16 4.08
CA ILE A 158 -5.31 10.33 4.63
C ILE A 158 -4.32 10.84 3.60
N LYS A 159 -3.42 11.72 4.01
CA LYS A 159 -2.33 12.19 3.16
C LYS A 159 -1.36 11.04 2.86
N LYS A 160 -1.19 10.69 1.59
CA LYS A 160 -0.24 9.65 1.17
C LYS A 160 1.18 10.22 1.01
N ILE A 161 2.17 9.39 1.27
CA ILE A 161 3.56 9.67 0.89
C ILE A 161 3.77 9.02 -0.48
N VAL A 162 4.41 9.72 -1.41
CA VAL A 162 4.81 9.19 -2.71
C VAL A 162 6.26 9.52 -2.99
N SER A 163 6.94 8.62 -3.68
CA SER A 163 8.31 8.81 -4.13
C SER A 163 8.49 8.28 -5.54
N GLY A 164 9.55 8.70 -6.20
CA GLY A 164 9.91 8.24 -7.54
C GLY A 164 11.43 8.15 -7.68
N CYS A 165 11.88 7.44 -8.71
CA CYS A 165 13.30 7.24 -8.97
C CYS A 165 14.00 8.48 -9.56
N ASP A 166 13.23 9.46 -10.00
CA ASP A 166 13.65 10.77 -10.48
C ASP A 166 12.51 11.78 -10.37
N ALA A 167 12.77 13.03 -10.70
CA ALA A 167 11.79 14.12 -10.58
C ALA A 167 10.57 13.93 -11.49
N GLU A 168 10.77 13.38 -12.71
CA GLU A 168 9.70 13.11 -13.66
C GLU A 168 8.75 12.03 -13.13
N SER A 169 9.31 10.90 -12.67
CA SER A 169 8.53 9.81 -12.13
C SER A 169 7.79 10.21 -10.85
N LEU A 170 8.44 10.98 -9.96
CA LEU A 170 7.80 11.52 -8.77
C LEU A 170 6.60 12.40 -9.13
N ASP A 171 6.74 13.29 -10.11
CA ASP A 171 5.63 14.16 -10.53
C ASP A 171 4.48 13.36 -11.14
N LYS A 172 4.79 12.38 -11.99
CA LYS A 172 3.79 11.51 -12.60
C LYS A 172 3.05 10.67 -11.56
N ILE A 173 3.78 10.05 -10.64
CA ILE A 173 3.22 9.24 -9.55
C ILE A 173 2.34 10.11 -8.64
N ALA A 174 2.83 11.29 -8.25
CA ALA A 174 2.07 12.22 -7.42
C ALA A 174 0.72 12.58 -8.08
N LYS A 175 0.73 12.94 -9.37
CA LYS A 175 -0.49 13.26 -10.13
C LYS A 175 -1.49 12.11 -10.18
N VAL A 176 -1.02 10.86 -10.28
CA VAL A 176 -1.89 9.68 -10.25
C VAL A 176 -2.57 9.55 -8.89
N TYR A 177 -1.83 9.63 -7.80
CA TYR A 177 -2.41 9.52 -6.46
C TYR A 177 -3.31 10.71 -6.10
N GLU A 178 -2.99 11.92 -6.53
CA GLU A 178 -3.81 13.13 -6.33
C GLU A 178 -5.20 13.05 -6.97
N MET A 179 -5.43 12.14 -7.91
CA MET A 179 -6.78 11.89 -8.47
C MET A 179 -7.75 11.35 -7.40
N VAL A 180 -7.25 10.64 -6.40
CA VAL A 180 -8.07 9.88 -5.44
C VAL A 180 -7.84 10.28 -3.99
N VAL A 181 -6.70 10.86 -3.65
CA VAL A 181 -6.30 11.27 -2.30
C VAL A 181 -6.69 12.73 -2.08
N GLU A 182 -7.75 12.97 -1.31
CA GLU A 182 -8.34 14.31 -1.12
C GLU A 182 -7.38 15.31 -0.43
N PRO A 183 -6.63 14.95 0.64
CA PRO A 183 -5.68 15.88 1.26
C PRO A 183 -4.36 16.01 0.49
N GLY A 184 -4.29 15.43 -0.72
CA GLY A 184 -3.09 15.44 -1.54
C GLY A 184 -1.99 14.50 -1.03
N VAL A 185 -0.79 14.63 -1.63
CA VAL A 185 0.35 13.76 -1.33
C VAL A 185 1.52 14.54 -0.75
N TYR A 186 2.36 13.84 0.03
CA TYR A 186 3.69 14.30 0.40
C TYR A 186 4.71 13.68 -0.56
N ARG A 187 5.47 14.50 -1.26
CA ARG A 187 6.50 14.09 -2.22
C ARG A 187 7.81 13.87 -1.48
N ALA A 188 8.16 12.62 -1.21
CA ALA A 188 9.41 12.26 -0.56
C ALA A 188 10.60 12.44 -1.51
N THR A 189 11.76 12.75 -0.96
CA THR A 189 12.98 13.04 -1.73
C THR A 189 13.62 11.82 -2.39
N SER A 190 13.30 10.60 -1.89
CA SER A 190 13.74 9.33 -2.46
C SER A 190 12.80 8.20 -2.05
N ILE A 191 12.94 7.05 -2.73
CA ILE A 191 12.25 5.81 -2.40
C ILE A 191 12.61 5.37 -0.98
N ALA A 192 13.90 5.34 -0.64
CA ALA A 192 14.37 4.95 0.69
C ALA A 192 13.83 5.85 1.82
N VAL A 193 13.65 7.15 1.58
CA VAL A 193 13.01 8.06 2.55
C VAL A 193 11.55 7.70 2.79
N ALA A 194 10.82 7.36 1.73
CA ALA A 194 9.41 6.96 1.86
C ALA A 194 9.25 5.60 2.58
N GLU A 195 10.16 4.65 2.34
CA GLU A 195 10.22 3.37 3.05
C GLU A 195 10.55 3.59 4.53
N ALA A 196 11.57 4.41 4.84
CA ALA A 196 11.97 4.72 6.21
C ALA A 196 10.83 5.40 7.00
N ALA A 197 10.07 6.30 6.36
CA ALA A 197 8.93 6.96 6.99
C ALA A 197 7.91 5.94 7.53
N LYS A 198 7.61 4.88 6.76
CA LYS A 198 6.71 3.81 7.21
C LYS A 198 7.24 3.05 8.42
N VAL A 199 8.54 2.76 8.43
CA VAL A 199 9.19 2.07 9.56
C VAL A 199 9.10 2.93 10.81
N ILE A 200 9.41 4.22 10.71
CA ILE A 200 9.35 5.15 11.85
C ILE A 200 7.92 5.30 12.39
N GLU A 201 6.91 5.46 11.52
CA GLU A 201 5.51 5.54 11.94
C GLU A 201 5.08 4.32 12.76
N ASN A 202 5.46 3.12 12.30
CA ASN A 202 5.10 1.88 12.98
C ASN A 202 5.88 1.70 14.29
N SER A 203 7.20 1.89 14.27
CA SER A 203 8.07 1.70 15.43
C SER A 203 7.75 2.69 16.55
N GLN A 204 7.50 3.95 16.22
CA GLN A 204 7.11 4.97 17.21
C GLN A 204 5.80 4.61 17.89
N ARG A 205 4.80 4.14 17.15
CA ARG A 205 3.53 3.70 17.71
C ARG A 205 3.71 2.48 18.62
N ASP A 206 4.48 1.49 18.20
CA ASP A 206 4.77 0.29 18.97
C ASP A 206 5.46 0.60 20.30
N ILE A 207 6.50 1.45 20.26
CA ILE A 207 7.22 1.91 21.45
C ILE A 207 6.27 2.65 22.42
N ASN A 208 5.41 3.54 21.90
CA ASN A 208 4.46 4.26 22.72
C ASN A 208 3.44 3.32 23.40
N ILE A 209 2.94 2.32 22.66
CA ILE A 209 2.01 1.32 23.22
C ILE A 209 2.72 0.49 24.29
N ALA A 210 3.93 0.01 24.05
CA ALA A 210 4.71 -0.76 25.01
C ALA A 210 4.99 0.07 26.28
N PHE A 211 5.37 1.33 26.13
CA PHE A 211 5.60 2.25 27.24
C PHE A 211 4.33 2.45 28.09
N MET A 212 3.18 2.68 27.44
CA MET A 212 1.92 2.82 28.17
C MET A 212 1.50 1.54 28.89
N ASN A 213 1.75 0.38 28.31
CA ASN A 213 1.49 -0.91 28.97
C ASN A 213 2.36 -1.10 30.23
N GLU A 214 3.64 -0.76 30.18
CA GLU A 214 4.53 -0.80 31.34
C GLU A 214 4.05 0.15 32.44
N LEU A 215 3.66 1.38 32.08
CA LEU A 215 3.10 2.35 33.04
C LEU A 215 1.80 1.85 33.66
N ALA A 216 0.90 1.24 32.88
CA ALA A 216 -0.35 0.67 33.41
C ALA A 216 -0.08 -0.40 34.46
N MET A 217 0.90 -1.28 34.26
CA MET A 217 1.30 -2.29 35.25
C MET A 217 1.91 -1.66 36.52
N ILE A 218 2.61 -0.55 36.40
CA ILE A 218 3.17 0.19 37.54
C ILE A 218 2.03 0.87 38.32
N PHE A 219 1.12 1.55 37.63
CA PHE A 219 0.01 2.26 38.27
C PHE A 219 -0.95 1.31 38.97
N ASP A 220 -1.21 0.12 38.40
CA ASP A 220 -2.00 -0.93 39.07
C ASP A 220 -1.40 -1.30 40.44
N LYS A 221 -0.08 -1.52 40.49
CA LYS A 221 0.62 -1.81 41.77
C LYS A 221 0.62 -0.65 42.75
N MET A 222 0.48 0.58 42.27
CA MET A 222 0.40 1.79 43.08
C MET A 222 -1.03 2.12 43.50
N GLY A 223 -2.05 1.40 43.00
CA GLY A 223 -3.46 1.71 43.25
C GLY A 223 -3.94 2.98 42.57
N ILE A 224 -3.33 3.36 41.43
CA ILE A 224 -3.66 4.55 40.65
C ILE A 224 -4.38 4.11 39.37
N ASP A 225 -5.48 4.79 39.01
CA ASP A 225 -6.15 4.54 37.73
C ASP A 225 -5.34 5.11 36.57
N THR A 226 -5.02 4.25 35.62
CA THR A 226 -4.22 4.63 34.46
C THR A 226 -4.94 5.66 33.57
N ASN A 227 -6.27 5.58 33.43
CA ASN A 227 -7.02 6.53 32.62
C ASN A 227 -7.01 7.92 33.26
N ASP A 228 -7.16 8.02 34.59
CA ASP A 228 -7.07 9.31 35.29
C ASP A 228 -5.70 9.97 35.06
N VAL A 229 -4.62 9.17 35.05
CA VAL A 229 -3.27 9.68 34.76
C VAL A 229 -3.17 10.16 33.33
N LEU A 230 -3.69 9.38 32.35
CA LEU A 230 -3.67 9.73 30.93
C LEU A 230 -4.49 10.99 30.64
N ASP A 231 -5.67 11.11 31.25
CA ASP A 231 -6.53 12.29 31.12
C ASP A 231 -5.84 13.54 31.69
N ALA A 232 -5.23 13.43 32.86
CA ALA A 232 -4.47 14.52 33.45
C ALA A 232 -3.24 14.90 32.61
N ALA A 233 -2.47 13.93 32.13
CA ALA A 233 -1.31 14.16 31.28
C ALA A 233 -1.70 14.76 29.92
N GLY A 234 -2.83 14.31 29.35
CA GLY A 234 -3.36 14.77 28.07
C GLY A 234 -3.83 16.22 28.07
N THR A 235 -3.94 16.88 29.23
CA THR A 235 -4.22 18.32 29.32
C THR A 235 -3.05 19.17 28.83
N LYS A 236 -1.86 18.60 28.72
CA LYS A 236 -0.70 19.30 28.19
C LYS A 236 -0.75 19.35 26.67
N TRP A 237 -0.41 20.50 26.09
CA TRP A 237 -0.52 20.79 24.65
C TRP A 237 0.50 20.06 23.74
N ASN A 238 1.44 19.32 24.30
CA ASN A 238 2.49 18.59 23.54
C ASN A 238 2.52 17.11 23.89
#